data_c42a1a3399ccc2a525bff60bc04eb793
#
_entry.id   c42a1a3399ccc2a525bff60bc04eb793
#
_cell.length_a   1.000
_cell.length_b   1.000
_cell.length_c   1.000
_cell.angle_alpha   90.00
_cell.angle_beta   90.00
_cell.angle_gamma   90.00
#
_symmetry.space_group_name_H-M   'P 1'
#
loop_
_entity.id
_entity.type
_entity.pdbx_description
1 polymer ?
#
loop_
_entity_poly.entity_id
_entity_poly.type
_entity_poly.pdbx_seq_one_letter_code
_entity_poly.pdbx_strand_id
1 'polypeptide(L)'
;MVRPPDDLRLERGTIILGQGTTLDRAPDYPLMSDATRWGDLLFLSGRAAVDPATGAIRAEDFAGQLRIVLDDALKVLEKAGSNPDHVLRVECWLVDHGDFAEWNRQYAAAFPPPRPARTTLVVAGLPIPGLLVEIQLTAAVPS
;
A
#
# COMPACT_ATOMS: atom_id res chain seq x y z
N MET A 1 -12.00 -21.31 22.04
CA MET A 1 -11.17 -20.57 21.09
C MET A 1 -9.78 -21.20 21.06
N VAL A 2 -9.40 -21.76 19.95
CA VAL A 2 -8.07 -22.37 19.80
C VAL A 2 -7.04 -21.26 19.71
N ARG A 3 -6.07 -21.25 20.60
CA ARG A 3 -4.97 -20.29 20.56
C ARG A 3 -4.09 -20.62 19.35
N PRO A 4 -3.80 -19.67 18.45
CA PRO A 4 -2.89 -19.95 17.36
C PRO A 4 -1.52 -20.37 17.90
N PRO A 5 -0.80 -21.26 17.25
CA PRO A 5 0.54 -21.64 17.62
C PRO A 5 1.47 -20.43 17.77
N ASP A 6 2.41 -20.52 18.69
CA ASP A 6 3.29 -19.39 18.98
C ASP A 6 4.19 -18.99 17.79
N ASP A 7 4.49 -19.94 16.91
CA ASP A 7 5.22 -19.69 15.68
C ASP A 7 4.50 -18.76 14.71
N LEU A 8 3.17 -18.80 14.68
CA LEU A 8 2.38 -17.90 13.84
C LEU A 8 2.44 -16.44 14.29
N ARG A 9 2.76 -16.20 15.56
CA ARG A 9 2.97 -14.84 16.07
C ARG A 9 4.29 -14.25 15.61
N LEU A 10 5.33 -15.09 15.52
CA LEU A 10 6.64 -14.66 15.04
C LEU A 10 6.61 -14.28 13.58
N GLU A 11 5.92 -15.06 12.75
CA GLU A 11 5.76 -14.73 11.34
C GLU A 11 4.96 -13.46 11.13
N ARG A 12 3.97 -13.21 11.96
CA ARG A 12 3.17 -12.00 11.86
C ARG A 12 3.91 -10.75 12.36
N GLY A 13 4.81 -10.90 13.29
CA GLY A 13 5.63 -9.80 13.75
C GLY A 13 6.76 -9.39 12.82
N THR A 14 6.89 -10.13 11.77
CA THR A 14 8.01 -9.96 10.95
C THR A 14 7.81 -9.02 9.87
N ILE A 15 7.38 -7.94 9.91
CA ILE A 15 7.32 -7.23 8.86
C ILE A 15 7.64 -5.98 8.90
N ILE A 16 7.81 -5.31 8.60
CA ILE A 16 8.27 -4.59 7.99
C ILE A 16 8.07 -3.38 7.87
N LEU A 17 8.41 -2.68 8.10
CA LEU A 17 9.19 -2.07 7.96
C LEU A 17 9.12 -0.77 7.55
N GLY A 18 8.55 0.14 7.89
CA GLY A 18 8.68 1.54 7.71
C GLY A 18 9.96 2.11 8.15
N GLN A 19 10.95 1.47 7.84
CA GLN A 19 12.07 1.65 8.19
C GLN A 19 12.65 2.86 8.14
N GLY A 20 13.53 3.22 8.49
CA GLY A 20 14.37 4.38 8.36
C GLY A 20 13.72 5.74 8.62
N THR A 21 12.46 5.74 8.52
CA THR A 21 11.72 6.97 8.67
C THR A 21 11.15 7.16 10.06
N THR A 22 11.43 6.23 10.94
CA THR A 22 10.78 6.21 12.23
C THR A 22 11.63 6.70 13.36
N LEU A 23 12.85 7.06 13.12
CA LEU A 23 13.79 7.35 14.18
C LEU A 23 13.41 8.53 15.07
N ASP A 24 12.70 9.49 14.50
CA ASP A 24 12.32 10.70 15.23
C ASP A 24 10.82 10.78 15.53
N ARG A 25 10.10 9.65 15.40
CA ARG A 25 8.67 9.63 15.61
C ARG A 25 8.31 9.26 17.04
N ALA A 26 7.12 9.68 17.45
CA ALA A 26 6.56 9.24 18.71
C ALA A 26 6.55 7.70 18.80
N PRO A 27 6.73 7.12 19.98
CA PRO A 27 6.84 5.66 20.14
C PRO A 27 5.65 4.86 19.60
N ASP A 28 4.48 5.47 19.53
CA ASP A 28 3.24 4.89 19.02
C ASP A 28 2.96 5.22 17.55
N TYR A 29 3.90 5.82 16.86
CA TYR A 29 3.77 6.15 15.44
C TYR A 29 4.81 5.39 14.60
N PRO A 30 4.41 4.90 13.40
CA PRO A 30 3.05 4.97 12.86
C PRO A 30 2.11 4.00 13.58
N LEU A 31 0.81 4.30 13.53
CA LEU A 31 -0.22 3.44 14.11
C LEU A 31 -0.45 2.16 13.31
N MET A 32 0.34 1.93 12.27
CA MET A 32 0.25 0.77 11.40
C MET A 32 1.64 0.36 10.90
N SER A 33 1.79 -0.89 10.53
CA SER A 33 2.96 -1.38 9.79
C SER A 33 2.83 -1.02 8.32
N ASP A 34 3.94 -0.90 7.60
CA ASP A 34 3.91 -0.74 6.13
C ASP A 34 3.31 -1.98 5.47
N ALA A 35 3.61 -3.14 5.98
CA ALA A 35 3.04 -4.41 5.56
C ALA A 35 3.07 -5.42 6.70
N THR A 36 2.25 -6.45 6.60
CA THR A 36 2.28 -7.63 7.47
C THR A 36 2.40 -8.88 6.61
N ARG A 37 3.06 -9.90 7.13
CA ARG A 37 3.29 -11.16 6.42
C ARG A 37 2.68 -12.33 7.18
N TRP A 38 2.16 -13.29 6.42
CA TRP A 38 1.70 -14.56 6.94
C TRP A 38 2.07 -15.64 5.93
N GLY A 39 2.99 -16.52 6.29
CA GLY A 39 3.55 -17.47 5.32
C GLY A 39 4.15 -16.74 4.13
N ASP A 40 3.68 -17.06 2.95
CA ASP A 40 4.11 -16.42 1.72
C ASP A 40 3.18 -15.29 1.25
N LEU A 41 2.26 -14.85 2.10
CA LEU A 41 1.35 -13.75 1.80
C LEU A 41 1.78 -12.46 2.49
N LEU A 42 1.77 -11.38 1.72
CA LEU A 42 2.13 -10.04 2.16
C LEU A 42 0.91 -9.13 2.01
N PHE A 43 0.56 -8.44 3.09
CA PHE A 43 -0.55 -7.51 3.14
C PHE A 43 0.00 -6.11 3.38
N LEU A 44 -0.06 -5.24 2.39
CA LEU A 44 0.36 -3.86 2.55
C LEU A 44 -0.75 -3.04 3.19
N SER A 45 -0.37 -2.11 4.05
CA SER A 45 -1.29 -1.06 4.47
C SER A 45 -1.64 -0.15 3.30
N GLY A 46 -2.78 0.51 3.37
CA GLY A 46 -3.18 1.52 2.39
C GLY A 46 -2.10 2.60 2.22
N ARG A 47 -1.85 3.00 0.98
CA ARG A 47 -0.88 4.04 0.63
C ARG A 47 -1.60 5.25 0.09
N ALA A 48 -1.27 6.38 0.66
CA ALA A 48 -1.73 7.70 0.24
C ALA A 48 -0.53 8.62 0.07
N ALA A 49 -0.68 9.67 -0.73
CA ALA A 49 0.42 10.58 -1.05
C ALA A 49 0.64 11.62 0.06
N VAL A 50 1.01 11.14 1.24
CA VAL A 50 1.26 11.95 2.44
C VAL A 50 2.69 11.74 2.89
N ASP A 51 3.35 12.80 3.28
CA ASP A 51 4.60 12.71 4.02
C ASP A 51 4.29 12.22 5.43
N PRO A 52 4.75 11.03 5.81
CA PRO A 52 4.43 10.47 7.10
C PRO A 52 5.06 11.21 8.27
N ALA A 53 6.09 12.01 8.04
CA ALA A 53 6.73 12.79 9.10
C ALA A 53 5.99 14.09 9.39
N THR A 54 5.36 14.70 8.38
CA THR A 54 4.75 16.02 8.50
C THR A 54 3.25 16.03 8.30
N GLY A 55 2.66 14.99 7.69
CA GLY A 55 1.26 14.96 7.28
C GLY A 55 0.98 15.77 6.02
N ALA A 56 1.99 16.31 5.36
CA ALA A 56 1.81 17.14 4.17
C ALA A 56 1.46 16.30 2.95
N ILE A 57 0.57 16.82 2.11
CA ILE A 57 0.24 16.21 0.82
C ILE A 57 1.44 16.36 -0.11
N ARG A 58 1.83 15.28 -0.76
CA ARG A 58 3.06 15.22 -1.58
C ARG A 58 2.85 15.59 -3.03
N ALA A 59 1.62 15.73 -3.50
CA ALA A 59 1.27 16.24 -4.82
C ALA A 59 -0.16 16.79 -4.79
N GLU A 60 -0.43 17.82 -5.59
CA GLU A 60 -1.73 18.46 -5.60
C GLU A 60 -2.74 17.78 -6.55
N ASP A 61 -2.25 17.21 -7.65
CA ASP A 61 -3.09 16.58 -8.66
C ASP A 61 -3.16 15.06 -8.51
N PHE A 62 -4.19 14.48 -9.08
CA PHE A 62 -4.43 13.04 -9.02
C PHE A 62 -3.29 12.23 -9.63
N ALA A 63 -2.84 12.61 -10.83
CA ALA A 63 -1.79 11.86 -11.52
C ALA A 63 -0.49 11.81 -10.71
N GLY A 64 -0.12 12.91 -10.08
CA GLY A 64 1.03 13.00 -9.20
C GLY A 64 0.87 12.17 -7.94
N GLN A 65 -0.28 12.24 -7.27
CA GLN A 65 -0.56 11.43 -6.10
C GLN A 65 -0.53 9.93 -6.43
N LEU A 66 -1.16 9.54 -7.53
CA LEU A 66 -1.20 8.15 -7.95
C LEU A 66 0.20 7.59 -8.23
N ARG A 67 1.04 8.35 -8.93
CA ARG A 67 2.42 7.93 -9.18
C ARG A 67 3.17 7.70 -7.89
N ILE A 68 3.01 8.59 -6.92
CA ILE A 68 3.67 8.48 -5.61
C ILE A 68 3.21 7.21 -4.86
N VAL A 69 1.90 6.96 -4.80
CA VAL A 69 1.40 5.79 -4.05
C VAL A 69 1.77 4.48 -4.72
N LEU A 70 1.80 4.43 -6.04
CA LEU A 70 2.27 3.25 -6.77
C LEU A 70 3.76 3.01 -6.50
N ASP A 71 4.60 4.03 -6.63
CA ASP A 71 6.04 3.92 -6.36
C ASP A 71 6.31 3.49 -4.92
N ASP A 72 5.62 4.08 -3.95
CA ASP A 72 5.79 3.74 -2.54
C ASP A 72 5.36 2.30 -2.26
N ALA A 73 4.26 1.84 -2.84
CA ALA A 73 3.79 0.46 -2.69
C ALA A 73 4.79 -0.54 -3.29
N LEU A 74 5.33 -0.25 -4.48
CA LEU A 74 6.32 -1.10 -5.13
C LEU A 74 7.64 -1.18 -4.33
N LYS A 75 8.05 -0.08 -3.72
CA LYS A 75 9.21 -0.08 -2.81
C LYS A 75 9.01 -0.96 -1.58
N VAL A 76 7.81 -0.95 -1.01
CA VAL A 76 7.50 -1.85 0.12
C VAL A 76 7.54 -3.31 -0.32
N LEU A 77 6.99 -3.64 -1.50
CA LEU A 77 7.08 -5.00 -2.06
C LEU A 77 8.53 -5.44 -2.21
N GLU A 78 9.37 -4.60 -2.81
CA GLU A 78 10.79 -4.91 -3.02
C GLU A 78 11.52 -5.18 -1.71
N LYS A 79 11.32 -4.32 -0.70
CA LYS A 79 11.92 -4.51 0.63
C LYS A 79 11.46 -5.80 1.30
N ALA A 80 10.25 -6.25 1.02
CA ALA A 80 9.69 -7.49 1.56
C ALA A 80 10.06 -8.73 0.76
N GLY A 81 10.86 -8.61 -0.30
CA GLY A 81 11.25 -9.73 -1.15
C GLY A 81 10.22 -10.11 -2.20
N SER A 82 9.28 -9.24 -2.51
CA SER A 82 8.28 -9.42 -3.56
C SER A 82 8.54 -8.47 -4.74
N ASN A 83 7.66 -8.46 -5.71
CA ASN A 83 7.74 -7.58 -6.87
C ASN A 83 6.35 -7.46 -7.53
N PRO A 84 6.17 -6.59 -8.54
CA PRO A 84 4.87 -6.40 -9.18
C PRO A 84 4.25 -7.67 -9.78
N ASP A 85 5.06 -8.62 -10.25
CA ASP A 85 4.56 -9.87 -10.85
C ASP A 85 3.92 -10.81 -9.82
N HIS A 86 4.21 -10.58 -8.54
CA HIS A 86 3.66 -11.37 -7.44
C HIS A 86 2.50 -10.69 -6.72
N VAL A 87 2.04 -9.56 -7.22
CA VAL A 87 0.85 -8.89 -6.68
C VAL A 87 -0.39 -9.70 -7.06
N LEU A 88 -1.18 -10.07 -6.06
CA LEU A 88 -2.38 -10.88 -6.22
C LEU A 88 -3.64 -10.04 -6.30
N ARG A 89 -3.69 -8.93 -5.57
CA ARG A 89 -4.85 -8.04 -5.53
C ARG A 89 -4.41 -6.59 -5.36
N VAL A 90 -5.10 -5.70 -6.07
CA VAL A 90 -4.99 -4.26 -5.93
C VAL A 90 -6.37 -3.70 -5.63
N GLU A 91 -6.49 -2.94 -4.56
CA GLU A 91 -7.69 -2.19 -4.21
C GLU A 91 -7.37 -0.71 -4.32
N CYS A 92 -8.29 0.06 -4.89
CA CYS A 92 -8.10 1.49 -5.11
C CYS A 92 -9.37 2.25 -4.71
N TRP A 93 -9.16 3.33 -3.97
CA TRP A 93 -10.21 4.27 -3.57
C TRP A 93 -9.93 5.61 -4.23
N LEU A 94 -10.88 6.09 -5.03
CA LEU A 94 -10.85 7.39 -5.71
C LEU A 94 -11.88 8.30 -5.07
N VAL A 95 -11.68 9.60 -5.14
CA VAL A 95 -12.68 10.57 -4.67
C VAL A 95 -13.44 11.22 -5.81
N ASP A 96 -13.04 11.01 -7.06
CA ASP A 96 -13.69 11.55 -8.25
C ASP A 96 -13.77 10.50 -9.35
N HIS A 97 -14.96 10.37 -9.97
CA HIS A 97 -15.17 9.50 -11.12
C HIS A 97 -14.28 9.87 -12.33
N GLY A 98 -13.96 11.15 -12.48
CA GLY A 98 -13.13 11.64 -13.57
C GLY A 98 -11.71 11.11 -13.57
N ASP A 99 -11.25 10.61 -12.43
CA ASP A 99 -9.88 10.09 -12.27
C ASP A 99 -9.73 8.61 -12.69
N PHE A 100 -10.84 7.94 -13.01
CA PHE A 100 -10.82 6.52 -13.34
C PHE A 100 -9.98 6.18 -14.56
N ALA A 101 -10.00 7.02 -15.60
CA ALA A 101 -9.21 6.79 -16.81
C ALA A 101 -7.70 6.87 -16.53
N GLU A 102 -7.27 7.86 -15.76
CA GLU A 102 -5.86 8.01 -15.39
C GLU A 102 -5.40 6.89 -14.45
N TRP A 103 -6.27 6.47 -13.53
CA TRP A 103 -6.03 5.27 -12.72
C TRP A 103 -5.76 4.05 -13.62
N ASN A 104 -6.61 3.78 -14.57
CA ASN A 104 -6.45 2.66 -15.50
C ASN A 104 -5.13 2.77 -16.28
N ARG A 105 -4.76 3.96 -16.72
CA ARG A 105 -3.52 4.17 -17.49
C ARG A 105 -2.27 3.86 -16.65
N GLN A 106 -2.15 4.43 -15.48
CA GLN A 106 -0.98 4.20 -14.62
C GLN A 106 -0.94 2.76 -14.08
N TYR A 107 -2.10 2.20 -13.73
CA TYR A 107 -2.22 0.80 -13.31
C TYR A 107 -1.73 -0.16 -14.38
N ALA A 108 -2.15 0.03 -15.63
CA ALA A 108 -1.73 -0.83 -16.73
C ALA A 108 -0.22 -0.78 -16.98
N ALA A 109 0.41 0.37 -16.74
CA ALA A 109 1.86 0.51 -16.84
C ALA A 109 2.60 -0.16 -15.67
N ALA A 110 2.03 -0.09 -14.46
CA ALA A 110 2.63 -0.68 -13.27
C ALA A 110 2.48 -2.22 -13.21
N PHE A 111 1.37 -2.74 -13.75
CA PHE A 111 1.03 -4.17 -13.69
C PHE A 111 0.77 -4.72 -15.10
N PRO A 112 1.83 -5.21 -15.79
CA PRO A 112 1.63 -5.86 -17.09
C PRO A 112 0.89 -7.20 -16.93
N PRO A 113 0.27 -7.72 -18.01
CA PRO A 113 -0.40 -9.02 -17.97
C PRO A 113 0.57 -10.19 -17.62
N PRO A 114 0.10 -11.22 -16.88
CA PRO A 114 -1.23 -11.32 -16.27
C PRO A 114 -1.37 -10.39 -15.07
N ARG A 115 -2.48 -9.64 -15.03
CA ARG A 115 -2.70 -8.62 -14.01
C ARG A 115 -3.30 -9.19 -12.73
N PRO A 116 -3.06 -8.55 -11.57
CA PRO A 116 -3.70 -8.94 -10.32
C PRO A 116 -5.22 -8.75 -10.37
N ALA A 117 -5.92 -9.42 -9.44
CA ALA A 117 -7.32 -9.10 -9.18
C ALA A 117 -7.44 -7.64 -8.73
N ARG A 118 -8.50 -6.93 -9.13
CA ARG A 118 -8.63 -5.51 -8.84
C ARG A 118 -10.04 -5.12 -8.43
N THR A 119 -10.15 -4.22 -7.45
CA THR A 119 -11.38 -3.51 -7.12
C THR A 119 -11.09 -2.03 -7.06
N THR A 120 -11.95 -1.23 -7.69
CA THR A 120 -11.88 0.23 -7.65
C THR A 120 -13.20 0.78 -7.15
N LEU A 121 -13.16 1.66 -6.17
CA LEU A 121 -14.32 2.34 -5.61
C LEU A 121 -14.14 3.85 -5.69
N VAL A 122 -15.23 4.56 -5.89
CA VAL A 122 -15.29 6.01 -5.69
C VAL A 122 -15.94 6.25 -4.34
N VAL A 123 -15.27 6.99 -3.47
CA VAL A 123 -15.69 7.23 -2.10
C VAL A 123 -15.96 8.72 -1.87
N ALA A 124 -16.66 9.03 -0.80
CA ALA A 124 -17.01 10.41 -0.47
C ALA A 124 -15.79 11.27 -0.11
N GLY A 125 -14.73 10.66 0.39
CA GLY A 125 -13.48 11.32 0.75
C GLY A 125 -12.53 10.35 1.43
N LEU A 126 -11.28 10.74 1.54
CA LEU A 126 -10.25 10.02 2.28
C LEU A 126 -9.99 10.72 3.63
N PRO A 127 -9.37 10.04 4.61
CA PRO A 127 -9.23 10.56 5.95
C PRO A 127 -8.52 11.91 6.08
N ILE A 128 -7.59 12.20 5.17
CA ILE A 128 -6.87 13.47 5.16
C ILE A 128 -7.39 14.32 4.01
N PRO A 129 -7.87 15.55 4.28
CA PRO A 129 -8.31 16.46 3.21
C PRO A 129 -7.21 16.72 2.19
N GLY A 130 -7.57 16.70 0.90
CA GLY A 130 -6.61 16.88 -0.20
C GLY A 130 -6.06 15.58 -0.77
N LEU A 131 -6.28 14.44 -0.13
CA LEU A 131 -5.98 13.16 -0.72
C LEU A 131 -7.04 12.79 -1.77
N LEU A 132 -6.57 12.34 -2.92
CA LEU A 132 -7.42 12.02 -4.09
C LEU A 132 -7.45 10.53 -4.39
N VAL A 133 -6.51 9.79 -3.86
CA VAL A 133 -6.38 8.35 -4.11
C VAL A 133 -5.70 7.65 -2.94
N GLU A 134 -6.13 6.43 -2.71
CA GLU A 134 -5.45 5.47 -1.82
C GLU A 134 -5.45 4.11 -2.50
N ILE A 135 -4.36 3.35 -2.37
CA ILE A 135 -4.28 1.98 -2.87
C ILE A 135 -3.82 1.03 -1.78
N GLN A 136 -4.20 -0.23 -1.91
CA GLN A 136 -3.79 -1.32 -1.04
C GLN A 136 -3.44 -2.53 -1.88
N LEU A 137 -2.37 -3.23 -1.54
CA LEU A 137 -1.92 -4.42 -2.26
C LEU A 137 -1.89 -5.64 -1.35
N THR A 138 -2.19 -6.79 -1.95
CA THR A 138 -1.88 -8.11 -1.40
C THR A 138 -0.97 -8.80 -2.40
N ALA A 139 0.14 -9.37 -1.93
CA ALA A 139 1.13 -9.99 -2.78
C ALA A 139 1.61 -11.32 -2.22
N ALA A 140 2.22 -12.14 -3.08
CA ALA A 140 2.97 -13.29 -2.65
C ALA A 140 4.45 -12.92 -2.49
N VAL A 141 5.12 -13.59 -1.58
CA VAL A 141 6.58 -13.54 -1.45
C VAL A 141 7.11 -14.88 -1.93
N PRO A 142 7.76 -14.94 -3.09
CA PRO A 142 8.26 -16.21 -3.60
C PRO A 142 9.35 -16.75 -2.68
N SER A 143 9.35 -18.05 -2.50
CA SER A 143 10.37 -18.80 -1.74
C SER A 143 11.67 -18.98 -2.54
#